data_d45a269a62b46b3a7666a845f8123480
#
_entry.id   d45a269a62b46b3a7666a845f8123480
#
_cell.length_a   1.000
_cell.length_b   1.000
_cell.length_c   1.000
_cell.angle_alpha   90.00
_cell.angle_beta   90.00
_cell.angle_gamma   90.00
#
_symmetry.space_group_name_H-M   'P 1'
#
loop_
_entity.id
_entity.type
_entity.pdbx_description
1 polymer ?
#
loop_
_entity_poly.entity_id
_entity_poly.type
_entity_poly.pdbx_seq_one_letter_code
_entity_poly.pdbx_strand_id
1 'polypeptide(L)'
;MESIPASTFHRIASVGAGLMLLAALPGCGGNGGGRMTGSSTPKVTTLGRTVAQAPADGPLTVSSPAFADGAPIPAQYTCKGADVAPPLTWSAPLGAALVVDDPDAPRGPYVHWLVAGIPPGAGSTADGQTPAGGSSLPNSAGQAGYGGPCPPAGTGVHHYRFTLYQLPATYELPPGLAGPQAAQAIAQAASRRAQFTGTFAG
;
A
#
# COMPACT_ATOMS: atom_id res chain seq x y z
N MET A 1 1.63 43.07 -26.99
CA MET A 1 3.04 42.78 -27.37
C MET A 1 3.89 43.11 -26.18
N GLU A 2 4.17 42.09 -25.36
CA GLU A 2 5.19 42.24 -24.32
C GLU A 2 5.91 40.88 -24.16
N SER A 3 7.22 40.95 -24.26
CA SER A 3 8.13 39.83 -24.45
C SER A 3 8.45 39.15 -23.11
N ILE A 4 8.44 37.83 -23.09
CA ILE A 4 8.85 36.98 -21.96
C ILE A 4 10.38 36.76 -22.06
N PRO A 5 11.17 36.98 -20.99
CA PRO A 5 12.59 36.62 -21.00
C PRO A 5 12.81 35.13 -20.65
N ALA A 6 13.68 34.52 -21.42
CA ALA A 6 14.18 33.16 -21.20
C ALA A 6 15.10 33.09 -19.99
N SER A 7 14.84 32.18 -19.06
CA SER A 7 15.72 31.86 -17.94
C SER A 7 16.65 30.72 -18.25
N THR A 8 17.93 31.00 -18.13
CA THR A 8 19.11 30.21 -18.40
C THR A 8 19.25 29.02 -17.44
N PHE A 9 19.38 27.82 -17.99
CA PHE A 9 19.76 26.61 -17.24
C PHE A 9 21.25 26.58 -16.93
N HIS A 10 21.62 26.61 -15.67
CA HIS A 10 22.99 26.34 -15.21
C HIS A 10 23.14 24.83 -14.98
N ARG A 11 24.00 24.21 -15.81
CA ARG A 11 24.51 22.85 -15.57
C ARG A 11 25.72 22.95 -14.63
N ILE A 12 25.63 22.29 -13.49
CA ILE A 12 26.80 22.07 -12.61
C ILE A 12 27.24 20.62 -12.80
N ALA A 13 28.39 20.44 -13.42
CA ALA A 13 29.10 19.18 -13.49
C ALA A 13 30.10 19.12 -12.33
N SER A 14 29.97 18.13 -11.45
CA SER A 14 30.95 17.81 -10.43
C SER A 14 31.63 16.49 -10.77
N VAL A 15 32.88 16.60 -11.18
CA VAL A 15 33.83 15.49 -11.35
C VAL A 15 34.52 15.31 -9.99
N GLY A 16 34.35 14.14 -9.38
CA GLY A 16 35.04 13.72 -8.18
C GLY A 16 35.86 12.47 -8.45
N ALA A 17 37.16 12.64 -8.67
CA ALA A 17 38.14 11.56 -8.71
C ALA A 17 38.55 11.17 -7.30
N GLY A 18 38.33 9.93 -6.89
CA GLY A 18 38.72 9.36 -5.60
C GLY A 18 39.68 8.19 -5.74
N LEU A 19 40.85 8.39 -5.26
CA LEU A 19 42.10 7.65 -5.27
C LEU A 19 42.01 6.27 -4.64
N MET A 20 42.45 5.23 -5.32
CA MET A 20 42.73 3.89 -4.78
C MET A 20 43.98 3.91 -3.90
N LEU A 21 43.90 3.35 -2.70
CA LEU A 21 45.06 2.94 -1.90
C LEU A 21 45.04 1.41 -1.73
N LEU A 22 45.96 0.72 -2.40
CA LEU A 22 46.33 -0.66 -2.10
C LEU A 22 47.35 -0.64 -0.96
N ALA A 23 47.08 -1.38 0.10
CA ALA A 23 48.06 -1.77 1.11
C ALA A 23 48.23 -3.27 1.12
N ALA A 24 49.37 -3.75 0.62
CA ALA A 24 49.83 -5.11 0.76
C ALA A 24 50.78 -5.22 1.97
N LEU A 25 50.58 -6.23 2.80
CA LEU A 25 51.51 -6.62 3.85
C LEU A 25 51.88 -8.10 3.66
N PRO A 26 53.18 -8.45 3.70
CA PRO A 26 53.60 -9.84 3.74
C PRO A 26 53.75 -10.36 5.16
N GLY A 27 53.28 -11.56 5.45
CA GLY A 27 53.46 -12.22 6.71
C GLY A 27 54.24 -13.54 6.58
N CYS A 28 55.34 -13.69 7.28
CA CYS A 28 56.09 -14.93 7.52
C CYS A 28 55.36 -15.83 8.47
N GLY A 29 55.19 -17.14 8.27
CA GLY A 29 56.10 -18.26 8.53
C GLY A 29 56.09 -18.69 9.99
N GLY A 30 55.51 -19.88 10.33
CA GLY A 30 55.61 -20.53 11.61
C GLY A 30 55.05 -21.94 11.55
N ASN A 31 55.98 -22.87 11.48
CA ASN A 31 55.76 -24.34 11.48
C ASN A 31 55.49 -24.82 12.92
N GLY A 32 54.42 -25.61 13.15
CA GLY A 32 54.13 -26.19 14.45
C GLY A 32 53.04 -27.24 14.33
N GLY A 33 53.47 -28.52 14.31
CA GLY A 33 52.56 -29.66 14.25
C GLY A 33 51.74 -29.84 15.55
N GLY A 34 50.47 -30.09 15.39
CA GLY A 34 49.56 -30.45 16.46
C GLY A 34 48.33 -31.12 15.87
N ARG A 35 48.32 -32.43 15.91
CA ARG A 35 47.22 -33.30 15.51
C ARG A 35 46.16 -33.22 16.59
N MET A 36 45.01 -32.59 16.34
CA MET A 36 43.79 -32.82 17.13
C MET A 36 42.58 -32.83 16.20
N THR A 37 41.93 -33.95 16.24
CA THR A 37 40.61 -34.27 15.68
C THR A 37 39.52 -33.41 16.33
N GLY A 38 38.62 -32.89 15.51
CA GLY A 38 37.41 -32.24 16.02
C GLY A 38 36.99 -31.04 15.21
N SER A 39 36.68 -31.23 13.92
CA SER A 39 36.04 -30.17 13.11
C SER A 39 34.56 -30.11 13.44
N SER A 40 34.22 -29.30 14.42
CA SER A 40 32.83 -28.90 14.65
C SER A 40 32.62 -27.60 13.87
N THR A 41 32.21 -27.71 12.63
CA THR A 41 31.66 -26.57 11.87
C THR A 41 30.41 -26.08 12.59
N PRO A 42 30.34 -24.82 12.99
CA PRO A 42 29.08 -24.25 13.47
C PRO A 42 28.10 -24.26 12.30
N LYS A 43 27.10 -25.11 12.39
CA LYS A 43 25.94 -25.08 11.48
C LYS A 43 25.20 -23.76 11.72
N VAL A 44 25.46 -22.78 10.85
CA VAL A 44 24.66 -21.57 10.83
C VAL A 44 23.25 -22.00 10.42
N THR A 45 22.40 -22.18 11.43
CA THR A 45 20.98 -22.35 11.22
C THR A 45 20.44 -20.96 10.85
N THR A 46 20.40 -20.68 9.55
CA THR A 46 19.60 -19.59 9.01
C THR A 46 18.15 -19.93 9.36
N LEU A 47 17.64 -19.33 10.41
CA LEU A 47 16.21 -19.26 10.67
C LEU A 47 15.58 -18.45 9.52
N GLY A 48 15.38 -19.11 8.40
CA GLY A 48 14.53 -18.63 7.34
C GLY A 48 13.13 -18.46 7.94
N ARG A 49 12.78 -17.23 8.27
CA ARG A 49 11.41 -16.87 8.59
C ARG A 49 10.61 -17.06 7.31
N THR A 50 10.13 -18.30 7.11
CA THR A 50 9.14 -18.58 6.08
C THR A 50 7.90 -17.80 6.47
N VAL A 51 7.69 -16.66 5.83
CA VAL A 51 6.40 -15.97 5.88
C VAL A 51 5.45 -16.98 5.25
N ALA A 52 4.57 -17.54 6.05
CA ALA A 52 3.57 -18.48 5.56
C ALA A 52 2.69 -17.73 4.58
N GLN A 53 2.92 -17.94 3.29
CA GLN A 53 2.09 -17.42 2.23
C GLN A 53 0.71 -18.07 2.36
N ALA A 54 -0.33 -17.24 2.51
CA ALA A 54 -1.69 -17.75 2.57
C ALA A 54 -1.95 -18.63 1.34
N PRO A 55 -2.67 -19.76 1.48
CA PRO A 55 -2.99 -20.62 0.34
C PRO A 55 -3.70 -19.82 -0.75
N ALA A 56 -3.33 -20.03 -2.01
CA ALA A 56 -3.93 -19.33 -3.15
C ALA A 56 -5.47 -19.49 -3.19
N ASP A 57 -6.00 -20.53 -2.58
CA ASP A 57 -7.44 -20.86 -2.48
C ASP A 57 -8.09 -20.37 -1.17
N GLY A 58 -7.35 -19.62 -0.33
CA GLY A 58 -7.86 -19.10 0.94
C GLY A 58 -9.00 -18.09 0.75
N PRO A 59 -9.73 -17.75 1.83
CA PRO A 59 -10.78 -16.75 1.77
C PRO A 59 -10.20 -15.36 1.48
N LEU A 60 -10.87 -14.62 0.60
CA LEU A 60 -10.68 -13.19 0.47
C LEU A 60 -11.61 -12.50 1.46
N THR A 61 -11.07 -11.72 2.38
CA THR A 61 -11.84 -11.02 3.42
C THR A 61 -11.31 -9.61 3.62
N VAL A 62 -12.19 -8.70 4.02
CA VAL A 62 -11.84 -7.36 4.51
C VAL A 62 -12.86 -6.93 5.57
N SER A 63 -12.40 -6.30 6.63
CA SER A 63 -13.22 -5.79 7.72
C SER A 63 -12.50 -4.67 8.47
N SER A 64 -13.20 -3.97 9.35
CA SER A 64 -12.59 -3.02 10.28
C SER A 64 -12.91 -3.44 11.72
N PRO A 65 -11.94 -3.37 12.65
CA PRO A 65 -12.25 -3.50 14.07
C PRO A 65 -12.96 -2.28 14.66
N ALA A 66 -13.00 -1.14 13.93
CA ALA A 66 -13.58 0.11 14.42
C ALA A 66 -15.11 0.19 14.23
N PHE A 67 -15.65 -0.50 13.23
CA PHE A 67 -17.11 -0.56 12.98
C PHE A 67 -17.47 -1.81 12.18
N ALA A 68 -18.66 -2.34 12.44
CA ALA A 68 -19.18 -3.52 11.75
C ALA A 68 -19.74 -3.16 10.37
N ASP A 69 -19.96 -4.19 9.53
CA ASP A 69 -20.66 -4.04 8.25
C ASP A 69 -22.08 -3.45 8.47
N GLY A 70 -22.42 -2.42 7.70
CA GLY A 70 -23.66 -1.66 7.79
C GLY A 70 -23.72 -0.64 8.96
N ALA A 71 -22.72 -0.61 9.84
CA ALA A 71 -22.71 0.29 11.00
C ALA A 71 -22.26 1.72 10.64
N PRO A 72 -22.61 2.72 11.49
CA PRO A 72 -22.09 4.08 11.35
C PRO A 72 -20.55 4.12 11.46
N ILE A 73 -19.92 4.90 10.59
CA ILE A 73 -18.47 5.18 10.64
C ILE A 73 -18.23 6.18 11.79
N PRO A 74 -17.34 5.88 12.76
CA PRO A 74 -16.99 6.80 13.83
C PRO A 74 -16.43 8.12 13.29
N ALA A 75 -16.80 9.23 13.94
CA ALA A 75 -16.49 10.58 13.48
C ALA A 75 -14.99 10.82 13.21
N GLN A 76 -14.10 10.16 13.95
CA GLN A 76 -12.65 10.29 13.76
C GLN A 76 -12.17 9.90 12.35
N TYR A 77 -12.91 9.04 11.65
CA TYR A 77 -12.59 8.60 10.28
C TYR A 77 -13.32 9.40 9.20
N THR A 78 -13.90 10.54 9.56
CA THR A 78 -14.69 11.40 8.68
C THR A 78 -14.21 12.84 8.75
N CYS A 79 -14.69 13.70 7.85
CA CYS A 79 -14.39 15.14 7.87
C CYS A 79 -14.91 15.88 9.12
N LYS A 80 -15.67 15.22 9.98
CA LYS A 80 -16.12 15.77 11.26
C LYS A 80 -15.14 15.46 12.40
N GLY A 81 -14.09 14.70 12.15
CA GLY A 81 -13.05 14.33 13.11
C GLY A 81 -11.65 14.50 12.57
N ALA A 82 -10.79 13.53 12.83
CA ALA A 82 -9.38 13.59 12.43
C ALA A 82 -9.14 13.28 10.94
N ASP A 83 -10.15 12.80 10.23
CA ASP A 83 -10.10 12.46 8.80
C ASP A 83 -8.98 11.46 8.46
N VAL A 84 -8.76 10.48 9.33
CA VAL A 84 -7.75 9.43 9.17
C VAL A 84 -8.38 8.14 8.67
N ALA A 85 -7.63 7.32 7.94
CA ALA A 85 -8.10 6.01 7.50
C ALA A 85 -8.45 5.11 8.69
N PRO A 86 -9.57 4.38 8.67
CA PRO A 86 -9.89 3.42 9.72
C PRO A 86 -8.92 2.24 9.69
N PRO A 87 -8.73 1.56 10.84
CA PRO A 87 -7.96 0.34 10.90
C PRO A 87 -8.68 -0.76 10.13
N LEU A 88 -7.93 -1.54 9.38
CA LEU A 88 -8.45 -2.63 8.55
C LEU A 88 -7.77 -3.95 8.89
N THR A 89 -8.49 -5.04 8.65
CA THR A 89 -7.96 -6.40 8.67
C THR A 89 -8.41 -7.11 7.40
N TRP A 90 -7.48 -7.83 6.76
CA TRP A 90 -7.81 -8.54 5.51
C TRP A 90 -7.06 -9.86 5.38
N SER A 91 -7.57 -10.71 4.48
CA SER A 91 -6.87 -11.85 3.91
C SER A 91 -7.00 -11.77 2.38
N ALA A 92 -5.87 -11.74 1.68
CA ALA A 92 -5.80 -11.71 0.22
C ALA A 92 -4.87 -12.82 -0.24
N PRO A 93 -5.39 -13.97 -0.70
CA PRO A 93 -4.56 -15.11 -1.13
C PRO A 93 -3.60 -14.78 -2.27
N LEU A 94 -4.00 -13.86 -3.13
CA LEU A 94 -3.19 -13.26 -4.19
C LEU A 94 -3.02 -11.77 -3.92
N GLY A 95 -2.30 -11.06 -4.80
CA GLY A 95 -2.23 -9.60 -4.73
C GLY A 95 -3.59 -8.94 -4.79
N ALA A 96 -3.71 -7.77 -4.18
CA ALA A 96 -4.98 -7.08 -4.08
C ALA A 96 -4.87 -5.56 -4.28
N ALA A 97 -6.02 -4.92 -4.50
CA ALA A 97 -6.22 -3.49 -4.37
C ALA A 97 -7.40 -3.22 -3.46
N LEU A 98 -7.31 -2.15 -2.68
CA LEU A 98 -8.41 -1.63 -1.86
C LEU A 98 -9.00 -0.40 -2.56
N VAL A 99 -10.32 -0.38 -2.66
CA VAL A 99 -11.08 0.79 -3.09
C VAL A 99 -12.12 1.13 -2.02
N VAL A 100 -12.12 2.38 -1.58
CA VAL A 100 -13.17 2.93 -0.72
C VAL A 100 -13.95 3.93 -1.54
N ASP A 101 -15.23 3.67 -1.78
CA ASP A 101 -16.08 4.53 -2.60
C ASP A 101 -17.45 4.78 -1.97
N ASP A 102 -18.05 5.90 -2.38
CA ASP A 102 -19.41 6.32 -2.06
C ASP A 102 -20.25 6.27 -3.34
N PRO A 103 -21.16 5.29 -3.49
CA PRO A 103 -22.07 5.21 -4.63
C PRO A 103 -23.22 6.21 -4.54
N ASP A 104 -23.50 6.78 -3.36
CA ASP A 104 -24.62 7.69 -3.13
C ASP A 104 -24.25 9.15 -3.38
N ALA A 105 -23.00 9.42 -3.75
CA ALA A 105 -22.53 10.77 -4.04
C ALA A 105 -23.32 11.41 -5.18
N PRO A 106 -23.75 12.68 -5.07
CA PRO A 106 -24.73 13.30 -5.98
C PRO A 106 -24.33 13.39 -7.45
N ARG A 107 -23.03 13.26 -7.76
CA ARG A 107 -22.49 13.33 -9.12
C ARG A 107 -21.97 12.00 -9.67
N GLY A 108 -22.41 10.90 -9.07
CA GLY A 108 -21.95 9.56 -9.36
C GLY A 108 -20.88 9.08 -8.37
N PRO A 109 -20.44 7.82 -8.46
CA PRO A 109 -19.56 7.21 -7.47
C PRO A 109 -18.30 8.06 -7.19
N TYR A 110 -18.04 8.33 -5.92
CA TYR A 110 -16.89 9.09 -5.47
C TYR A 110 -15.89 8.17 -4.77
N VAL A 111 -14.65 8.16 -5.24
CA VAL A 111 -13.57 7.33 -4.66
C VAL A 111 -12.87 8.14 -3.56
N HIS A 112 -12.96 7.64 -2.34
CA HIS A 112 -12.38 8.20 -1.12
C HIS A 112 -10.94 7.75 -0.90
N TRP A 113 -10.63 6.50 -1.25
CA TRP A 113 -9.31 5.92 -1.10
C TRP A 113 -9.09 4.80 -2.11
N LEU A 114 -7.88 4.75 -2.66
CA LEU A 114 -7.48 3.71 -3.58
C LEU A 114 -6.04 3.30 -3.26
N VAL A 115 -5.84 2.02 -2.96
CA VAL A 115 -4.52 1.45 -2.69
C VAL A 115 -4.29 0.29 -3.64
N ALA A 116 -3.27 0.39 -4.46
CA ALA A 116 -2.86 -0.68 -5.38
C ALA A 116 -1.60 -1.39 -4.87
N GLY A 117 -1.37 -2.62 -5.34
CA GLY A 117 -0.14 -3.37 -5.06
C GLY A 117 -0.06 -3.96 -3.66
N ILE A 118 -1.19 -4.21 -2.99
CA ILE A 118 -1.22 -4.93 -1.71
C ILE A 118 -0.72 -6.37 -1.96
N PRO A 119 0.37 -6.80 -1.27
CA PRO A 119 0.95 -8.12 -1.51
C PRO A 119 0.03 -9.25 -1.03
N PRO A 120 0.24 -10.49 -1.52
CA PRO A 120 -0.46 -11.65 -1.03
C PRO A 120 -0.26 -11.87 0.47
N GLY A 121 -1.30 -12.31 1.16
CA GLY A 121 -1.26 -12.67 2.58
C GLY A 121 -2.38 -12.05 3.40
N ALA A 122 -2.34 -12.35 4.70
CA ALA A 122 -3.14 -11.65 5.68
C ALA A 122 -2.43 -10.38 6.13
N GLY A 123 -3.19 -9.33 6.43
CA GLY A 123 -2.63 -8.08 6.89
C GLY A 123 -3.60 -7.27 7.73
N SER A 124 -3.08 -6.25 8.37
CA SER A 124 -3.86 -5.27 9.13
C SER A 124 -3.19 -3.91 9.10
N THR A 125 -3.98 -2.87 9.35
CA THR A 125 -3.51 -1.50 9.58
C THR A 125 -3.98 -0.99 10.91
N ALA A 126 -3.26 -0.02 11.49
CA ALA A 126 -3.79 0.86 12.53
C ALA A 126 -4.43 2.11 11.89
N ASP A 127 -4.97 2.98 12.74
CA ASP A 127 -5.56 4.27 12.33
C ASP A 127 -4.58 5.08 11.48
N GLY A 128 -5.03 5.60 10.35
CA GLY A 128 -4.26 6.44 9.44
C GLY A 128 -3.20 5.73 8.62
N GLN A 129 -3.04 4.42 8.74
CA GLN A 129 -2.03 3.66 7.99
C GLN A 129 -2.55 3.18 6.63
N THR A 130 -1.66 3.22 5.64
CA THR A 130 -1.88 2.55 4.35
C THR A 130 -1.46 1.07 4.48
N PRO A 131 -2.19 0.12 3.86
CA PRO A 131 -1.77 -1.28 3.76
C PRO A 131 -0.32 -1.43 3.32
N ALA A 132 0.46 -2.20 4.10
CA ALA A 132 1.88 -2.38 3.86
C ALA A 132 2.15 -2.98 2.47
N GLY A 133 3.14 -2.44 1.76
CA GLY A 133 3.48 -2.81 0.38
C GLY A 133 2.58 -2.19 -0.67
N GLY A 134 1.41 -1.67 -0.30
CA GLY A 134 0.52 -0.95 -1.20
C GLY A 134 0.90 0.52 -1.37
N SER A 135 0.47 1.10 -2.48
CA SER A 135 0.64 2.52 -2.79
C SER A 135 -0.72 3.19 -2.95
N SER A 136 -0.93 4.28 -2.22
CA SER A 136 -2.13 5.11 -2.41
C SER A 136 -2.05 5.86 -3.74
N LEU A 137 -3.13 5.79 -4.51
CA LEU A 137 -3.31 6.51 -5.78
C LEU A 137 -4.23 7.72 -5.59
N PRO A 138 -4.25 8.67 -6.53
CA PRO A 138 -5.14 9.81 -6.44
C PRO A 138 -6.61 9.37 -6.40
N ASN A 139 -7.34 9.87 -5.39
CA ASN A 139 -8.77 9.70 -5.21
C ASN A 139 -9.58 10.65 -6.09
N SER A 140 -10.89 10.77 -5.89
CA SER A 140 -11.74 11.68 -6.66
C SER A 140 -11.45 13.18 -6.43
N ALA A 141 -10.75 13.52 -5.34
CA ALA A 141 -10.26 14.89 -5.10
C ALA A 141 -8.87 15.14 -5.73
N GLY A 142 -8.27 14.15 -6.39
CA GLY A 142 -6.92 14.23 -6.96
C GLY A 142 -5.80 14.06 -5.93
N GLN A 143 -6.10 13.61 -4.72
CA GLN A 143 -5.14 13.43 -3.64
C GLN A 143 -4.82 11.95 -3.42
N ALA A 144 -3.54 11.60 -3.30
CA ALA A 144 -3.13 10.27 -2.91
C ALA A 144 -3.32 10.09 -1.40
N GLY A 145 -4.19 9.15 -1.01
CA GLY A 145 -4.51 8.87 0.38
C GLY A 145 -6.00 8.75 0.64
N TYR A 146 -6.32 8.55 1.91
CA TYR A 146 -7.69 8.51 2.40
C TYR A 146 -8.26 9.94 2.51
N GLY A 147 -9.49 10.13 2.02
CA GLY A 147 -10.31 11.28 2.33
C GLY A 147 -11.62 10.76 2.89
N GLY A 148 -11.94 11.10 4.11
CA GLY A 148 -13.08 10.51 4.83
C GLY A 148 -14.44 10.92 4.30
N PRO A 149 -15.49 10.24 4.76
CA PRO A 149 -16.87 10.62 4.53
C PRO A 149 -17.14 12.09 4.83
N CYS A 150 -17.70 12.81 3.85
CA CYS A 150 -18.09 14.20 3.99
C CYS A 150 -19.30 14.52 3.09
N PRO A 151 -20.44 13.84 3.29
CA PRO A 151 -21.60 14.05 2.43
C PRO A 151 -22.17 15.46 2.64
N PRO A 152 -22.71 16.10 1.59
CA PRO A 152 -23.33 17.40 1.73
C PRO A 152 -24.51 17.36 2.71
N ALA A 153 -24.68 18.42 3.48
CA ALA A 153 -25.81 18.52 4.40
C ALA A 153 -27.15 18.33 3.68
N GLY A 154 -28.02 17.50 4.25
CA GLY A 154 -29.35 17.25 3.70
C GLY A 154 -29.43 16.20 2.58
N THR A 155 -28.32 15.54 2.23
CA THR A 155 -28.34 14.43 1.24
C THR A 155 -28.68 13.07 1.87
N GLY A 156 -28.84 13.02 3.20
CA GLY A 156 -29.20 11.81 3.92
C GLY A 156 -28.00 10.98 4.32
N VAL A 157 -28.26 9.69 4.52
CA VAL A 157 -27.22 8.69 4.86
C VAL A 157 -26.58 8.20 3.58
N HIS A 158 -25.24 8.26 3.52
CA HIS A 158 -24.44 7.69 2.45
C HIS A 158 -23.78 6.39 2.89
N HIS A 159 -23.52 5.49 1.94
CA HIS A 159 -22.87 4.21 2.15
C HIS A 159 -21.46 4.25 1.60
N TYR A 160 -20.50 3.92 2.45
CA TYR A 160 -19.07 3.89 2.09
C TYR A 160 -18.61 2.45 2.01
N ARG A 161 -18.33 1.99 0.77
CA ARG A 161 -17.95 0.60 0.50
C ARG A 161 -16.43 0.47 0.59
N PHE A 162 -15.97 -0.41 1.46
CA PHE A 162 -14.57 -0.82 1.57
C PHE A 162 -14.42 -2.13 0.84
N THR A 163 -13.94 -2.08 -0.40
CA THR A 163 -13.86 -3.25 -1.26
C THR A 163 -12.41 -3.65 -1.50
N LEU A 164 -12.06 -4.89 -1.13
CA LEU A 164 -10.80 -5.51 -1.48
C LEU A 164 -10.98 -6.34 -2.75
N TYR A 165 -10.24 -6.00 -3.80
CA TYR A 165 -10.25 -6.67 -5.09
C TYR A 165 -9.02 -7.55 -5.21
N GLN A 166 -9.20 -8.86 -5.40
CA GLN A 166 -8.12 -9.79 -5.69
C GLN A 166 -7.71 -9.68 -7.15
N LEU A 167 -6.44 -9.39 -7.38
CA LEU A 167 -5.88 -9.16 -8.71
C LEU A 167 -4.89 -10.27 -9.09
N PRO A 168 -4.72 -10.58 -10.38
CA PRO A 168 -3.62 -11.41 -10.84
C PRO A 168 -2.27 -10.81 -10.42
N ALA A 169 -1.28 -11.66 -10.08
CA ALA A 169 0.05 -11.21 -9.66
C ALA A 169 0.78 -10.36 -10.73
N THR A 170 0.38 -10.51 -11.99
CA THR A 170 0.93 -9.76 -13.12
C THR A 170 0.13 -8.51 -13.47
N TYR A 171 -0.91 -8.20 -12.69
CA TYR A 171 -1.73 -7.03 -13.01
C TYR A 171 -1.01 -5.74 -12.64
N GLU A 172 -0.85 -4.89 -13.62
CA GLU A 172 -0.38 -3.52 -13.46
C GLU A 172 -1.50 -2.56 -13.86
N LEU A 173 -1.79 -1.61 -12.98
CA LEU A 173 -2.76 -0.56 -13.31
C LEU A 173 -2.19 0.33 -14.42
N PRO A 174 -2.94 0.58 -15.52
CA PRO A 174 -2.48 1.48 -16.55
C PRO A 174 -2.08 2.86 -15.98
N PRO A 175 -0.96 3.43 -16.43
CA PRO A 175 -0.48 4.70 -15.92
C PRO A 175 -1.47 5.84 -16.20
N GLY A 176 -1.54 6.79 -15.27
CA GLY A 176 -2.40 7.98 -15.41
C GLY A 176 -3.86 7.78 -15.00
N LEU A 177 -4.29 6.55 -14.66
CA LEU A 177 -5.62 6.34 -14.11
C LEU A 177 -5.69 6.78 -12.64
N ALA A 178 -6.79 7.42 -12.28
CA ALA A 178 -7.05 7.93 -10.94
C ALA A 178 -8.54 7.87 -10.61
N GLY A 179 -8.91 7.98 -9.35
CA GLY A 179 -10.28 8.04 -8.89
C GLY A 179 -11.18 6.96 -9.51
N PRO A 180 -12.36 7.32 -10.04
CA PRO A 180 -13.31 6.36 -10.57
C PRO A 180 -12.80 5.52 -11.74
N GLN A 181 -11.93 6.06 -12.62
CA GLN A 181 -11.37 5.30 -13.74
C GLN A 181 -10.43 4.18 -13.24
N ALA A 182 -9.58 4.49 -12.27
CA ALA A 182 -8.71 3.49 -11.65
C ALA A 182 -9.52 2.42 -10.91
N ALA A 183 -10.54 2.83 -10.14
CA ALA A 183 -11.42 1.90 -9.44
C ALA A 183 -12.15 0.96 -10.43
N GLN A 184 -12.62 1.48 -11.55
CA GLN A 184 -13.27 0.69 -12.59
C GLN A 184 -12.30 -0.32 -13.24
N ALA A 185 -11.07 0.10 -13.58
CA ALA A 185 -10.06 -0.78 -14.16
C ALA A 185 -9.69 -1.92 -13.21
N ILE A 186 -9.54 -1.62 -11.91
CA ILE A 186 -9.29 -2.62 -10.86
C ILE A 186 -10.47 -3.60 -10.77
N ALA A 187 -11.70 -3.10 -10.72
CA ALA A 187 -12.88 -3.94 -10.62
C ALA A 187 -13.05 -4.88 -11.82
N GLN A 188 -12.70 -4.43 -13.02
CA GLN A 188 -12.75 -5.23 -14.25
C GLN A 188 -11.67 -6.33 -14.31
N ALA A 189 -10.48 -6.05 -13.75
CA ALA A 189 -9.38 -7.01 -13.72
C ALA A 189 -9.48 -8.03 -12.57
N ALA A 190 -10.33 -7.75 -11.58
CA ALA A 190 -10.42 -8.55 -10.37
C ALA A 190 -11.04 -9.93 -10.63
N SER A 191 -10.39 -10.96 -10.09
CA SER A 191 -10.91 -12.35 -10.10
C SER A 191 -11.95 -12.59 -8.99
N ARG A 192 -11.83 -11.87 -7.87
CA ARG A 192 -12.71 -11.97 -6.68
C ARG A 192 -12.76 -10.61 -5.98
N ARG A 193 -13.81 -10.41 -5.18
CA ARG A 193 -13.92 -9.26 -4.28
C ARG A 193 -14.49 -9.66 -2.93
N ALA A 194 -14.07 -8.95 -1.88
CA ALA A 194 -14.69 -8.92 -0.55
C ALA A 194 -15.00 -7.48 -0.20
N GLN A 195 -16.09 -7.25 0.54
CA GLN A 195 -16.55 -5.90 0.84
C GLN A 195 -17.23 -5.86 2.20
N PHE A 196 -17.05 -4.77 2.91
CA PHE A 196 -17.94 -4.33 3.98
C PHE A 196 -18.29 -2.85 3.76
N THR A 197 -19.34 -2.39 4.40
CA THR A 197 -19.90 -1.04 4.19
C THR A 197 -20.06 -0.33 5.54
N GLY A 198 -19.62 0.92 5.59
CA GLY A 198 -19.97 1.82 6.69
C GLY A 198 -20.98 2.86 6.23
N THR A 199 -21.67 3.52 7.16
CA THR A 199 -22.63 4.58 6.86
C THR A 199 -22.24 5.89 7.53
N PHE A 200 -22.56 7.01 6.90
CA PHE A 200 -22.37 8.34 7.49
C PHE A 200 -23.33 9.34 6.87
N ALA A 201 -23.83 10.29 7.69
CA ALA A 201 -24.69 11.41 7.26
C ALA A 201 -23.98 12.75 7.49
N GLY A 202 -24.24 13.71 6.62
CA GLY A 202 -23.69 15.08 6.70
C GLY A 202 -24.42 16.00 7.69
#